data_902c62215dbd4fb6ff4f26e59df8cd40
#
_entry.id   902c62215dbd4fb6ff4f26e59df8cd40
#
_cell.length_a   1.000
_cell.length_b   1.000
_cell.length_c   1.000
_cell.angle_alpha   90.00
_cell.angle_beta   90.00
_cell.angle_gamma   90.00
#
_symmetry.space_group_name_H-M   'P 1'
#
loop_
_entity.id
_entity.type
_entity.pdbx_description
1 polymer ?
#
loop_
_entity_poly.entity_id
_entity_poly.type
_entity_poly.pdbx_seq_one_letter_code
_entity_poly.pdbx_strand_id
1 'polypeptide(L)'
;MKRIMVLGLMAVLTVSGLFAGGSKDSGSSGGEKKPVVLSLWTHEDPNRQKMEEQFAKEFMATNPHVTINYSVYPSTTIQDIITTAYAAKNAPSIWNLELQKAYPIFMQGLCAPIPVKELGYKDEQALVDSYLTGMLDPVTDKDGKWFGQKGKIYGLPLEMTNWAVYLNKKIFRDAGLDPDKDYPKTWEDVMSLSEKIVKRNGNIITRRGFDFRYGDYLISWVPMVEQLGGKVVSDDGKEAIVGEAAWVKALTYMQQFGPNGKNLGSPSLPAARRQFDNDQNEIAMHLSGLYQEGRMRTANPAFYNSGDWMVVPYPVFQGGKHVSNTYYFHYYMVNSQIPQNEQVEAWKFIAYMLTHGDQYLEATITQPGKVVMEGALFNSTPYSKVFKDDLQYAHVVYHTSFSWRINELIQEAIVSVMTTNVTPAQAYQTLKRESQTVLNENQ
;
A
#
# COMPACT_ATOMS: atom_id res chain seq x y z
N MET A 1 2.51 5.98 55.79
CA MET A 1 3.70 6.27 56.61
C MET A 1 4.96 6.06 55.78
N LYS A 2 5.85 7.04 55.85
CA LYS A 2 7.26 7.13 55.35
C LYS A 2 7.45 7.18 53.82
N ARG A 3 7.59 8.44 53.36
CA ARG A 3 8.29 8.86 52.13
C ARG A 3 9.80 8.63 52.34
N ILE A 4 10.49 8.14 51.31
CA ILE A 4 11.94 8.27 51.19
C ILE A 4 12.22 8.98 49.85
N MET A 5 12.78 10.17 50.01
CA MET A 5 13.26 11.05 48.94
C MET A 5 14.76 10.79 48.83
N VAL A 6 15.26 10.43 47.64
CA VAL A 6 16.71 10.36 47.39
C VAL A 6 17.05 11.45 46.38
N LEU A 7 17.72 12.49 46.86
CA LEU A 7 18.43 13.48 46.04
C LEU A 7 19.77 12.89 45.58
N GLY A 8 20.00 12.83 44.28
CA GLY A 8 21.30 12.54 43.68
C GLY A 8 21.94 13.82 43.15
N LEU A 9 23.06 14.19 43.78
CA LEU A 9 23.88 15.35 43.49
C LEU A 9 24.63 15.15 42.16
N MET A 10 24.47 16.05 41.21
CA MET A 10 25.30 16.12 39.99
C MET A 10 26.55 16.98 40.30
N ALA A 11 27.71 16.37 40.23
CA ALA A 11 29.00 17.08 40.26
C ALA A 11 29.41 17.43 38.83
N VAL A 12 29.49 18.73 38.56
CA VAL A 12 30.08 19.30 37.33
C VAL A 12 31.59 19.44 37.52
N LEU A 13 32.36 18.72 36.75
CA LEU A 13 33.81 18.92 36.61
C LEU A 13 34.10 19.67 35.32
N THR A 14 34.39 20.96 35.44
CA THR A 14 35.00 21.78 34.39
C THR A 14 36.50 21.58 34.39
N VAL A 15 37.05 21.07 33.31
CA VAL A 15 38.48 21.10 33.02
C VAL A 15 38.75 22.06 31.88
N SER A 16 39.31 23.24 32.23
CA SER A 16 39.83 24.19 31.27
C SER A 16 41.29 23.84 30.96
N GLY A 17 41.58 23.48 29.72
CA GLY A 17 42.93 23.26 29.23
C GLY A 17 43.21 24.17 28.03
N LEU A 18 43.94 25.28 28.27
CA LEU A 18 44.58 26.10 27.24
C LEU A 18 45.78 25.35 26.64
N PHE A 19 45.82 25.22 25.33
CA PHE A 19 47.09 25.10 24.64
C PHE A 19 47.05 25.98 23.35
N ALA A 20 48.05 26.83 23.29
CA ALA A 20 48.29 27.75 22.20
C ALA A 20 49.31 27.13 21.21
N GLY A 21 49.08 27.39 19.95
CA GLY A 21 50.13 27.68 18.95
C GLY A 21 50.69 26.51 18.15
N GLY A 22 50.56 26.60 16.82
CA GLY A 22 51.35 25.87 15.88
C GLY A 22 50.70 25.70 14.50
N SER A 23 50.75 26.72 13.65
CA SER A 23 50.42 26.60 12.22
C SER A 23 51.40 25.68 11.49
N LYS A 24 50.88 24.68 10.78
CA LYS A 24 51.48 24.14 9.54
C LYS A 24 50.37 23.70 8.57
N ASP A 25 50.33 24.38 7.43
CA ASP A 25 49.61 23.97 6.24
C ASP A 25 50.07 22.60 5.78
N SER A 26 49.12 21.77 5.45
CA SER A 26 49.08 20.98 4.20
C SER A 26 48.23 19.71 4.41
N GLY A 27 47.28 19.47 3.52
CA GLY A 27 46.72 18.16 3.28
C GLY A 27 45.22 18.06 3.59
N SER A 28 44.43 18.04 2.52
CA SER A 28 43.14 17.35 2.37
C SER A 28 42.37 17.07 3.67
N SER A 29 41.60 18.02 4.14
CA SER A 29 40.65 17.81 5.24
C SER A 29 39.44 17.09 4.68
N GLY A 30 39.44 15.77 4.75
CA GLY A 30 38.25 15.00 4.87
C GLY A 30 37.64 15.36 6.25
N GLY A 31 36.79 16.40 6.33
CA GLY A 31 36.15 16.80 7.55
C GLY A 31 35.36 15.61 8.12
N GLU A 32 35.64 15.26 9.36
CA GLU A 32 34.87 14.21 10.07
C GLU A 32 33.39 14.54 9.97
N LYS A 33 32.61 13.64 9.33
CA LYS A 33 31.17 13.85 9.18
C LYS A 33 30.54 13.84 10.56
N LYS A 34 29.67 14.80 10.84
CA LYS A 34 28.95 14.87 12.12
C LYS A 34 28.12 13.60 12.33
N PRO A 35 28.08 13.04 13.56
CA PRO A 35 27.21 11.92 13.87
C PRO A 35 25.75 12.24 13.56
N VAL A 36 25.06 11.28 12.96
CA VAL A 36 23.64 11.34 12.57
C VAL A 36 22.92 10.15 13.19
N VAL A 37 21.79 10.40 13.85
CA VAL A 37 20.94 9.34 14.42
C VAL A 37 19.59 9.39 13.71
N LEU A 38 19.28 8.34 12.98
CA LEU A 38 18.01 8.18 12.23
C LEU A 38 17.12 7.16 12.93
N SER A 39 15.81 7.38 12.87
CA SER A 39 14.80 6.39 13.24
C SER A 39 13.97 6.04 12.02
N LEU A 40 13.76 4.74 11.78
CA LEU A 40 12.86 4.22 10.75
C LEU A 40 11.68 3.51 11.43
N TRP A 41 10.46 4.01 11.19
CA TRP A 41 9.22 3.38 11.64
C TRP A 41 8.44 2.81 10.46
N THR A 42 8.06 1.54 10.57
CA THR A 42 7.32 0.83 9.53
C THR A 42 6.29 -0.11 10.15
N HIS A 43 5.35 -0.61 9.33
CA HIS A 43 4.41 -1.61 9.81
C HIS A 43 5.04 -3.01 9.85
N GLU A 44 4.50 -3.86 10.70
CA GLU A 44 4.94 -5.25 10.86
C GLU A 44 4.80 -6.05 9.56
N ASP A 45 5.91 -6.62 9.11
CA ASP A 45 6.02 -7.62 8.07
C ASP A 45 7.24 -8.50 8.39
N PRO A 46 7.04 -9.75 8.86
CA PRO A 46 8.14 -10.59 9.34
C PRO A 46 9.19 -10.91 8.28
N ASN A 47 8.82 -10.96 6.99
CA ASN A 47 9.76 -11.24 5.91
C ASN A 47 10.65 -10.02 5.64
N ARG A 48 10.04 -8.84 5.60
CA ARG A 48 10.73 -7.58 5.36
C ARG A 48 11.58 -7.13 6.54
N GLN A 49 11.08 -7.27 7.76
CA GLN A 49 11.73 -6.77 8.97
C GLN A 49 13.18 -7.25 9.10
N LYS A 50 13.41 -8.56 9.03
CA LYS A 50 14.76 -9.14 9.16
C LYS A 50 15.73 -8.62 8.09
N MET A 51 15.23 -8.46 6.89
CA MET A 51 16.00 -7.98 5.75
C MET A 51 16.36 -6.50 5.93
N GLU A 52 15.43 -5.65 6.30
CA GLU A 52 15.66 -4.21 6.51
C GLU A 52 16.54 -3.94 7.72
N GLU A 53 16.43 -4.71 8.80
CA GLU A 53 17.37 -4.68 9.93
C GLU A 53 18.81 -5.05 9.51
N GLN A 54 18.95 -6.00 8.56
CA GLN A 54 20.25 -6.33 8.01
C GLN A 54 20.79 -5.21 7.13
N PHE A 55 19.97 -4.62 6.26
CA PHE A 55 20.37 -3.46 5.45
C PHE A 55 20.80 -2.26 6.32
N ALA A 56 20.11 -2.03 7.44
CA ALA A 56 20.52 -0.99 8.38
C ALA A 56 21.93 -1.26 8.95
N LYS A 57 22.24 -2.51 9.34
CA LYS A 57 23.58 -2.88 9.84
C LYS A 57 24.67 -2.70 8.76
N GLU A 58 24.40 -3.11 7.53
CA GLU A 58 25.32 -2.99 6.40
C GLU A 58 25.57 -1.53 6.02
N PHE A 59 24.51 -0.72 6.00
CA PHE A 59 24.64 0.71 5.75
C PHE A 59 25.46 1.41 6.84
N MET A 60 25.21 1.12 8.13
CA MET A 60 26.00 1.66 9.24
C MET A 60 27.46 1.22 9.17
N ALA A 61 27.77 0.00 8.75
CA ALA A 61 29.15 -0.48 8.62
C ALA A 61 29.94 0.31 7.57
N THR A 62 29.28 0.76 6.50
CA THR A 62 29.89 1.58 5.45
C THR A 62 29.75 3.10 5.68
N ASN A 63 28.88 3.50 6.63
CA ASN A 63 28.63 4.88 7.01
C ASN A 63 28.72 5.05 8.54
N PRO A 64 29.93 4.97 9.13
CA PRO A 64 30.10 4.88 10.59
C PRO A 64 29.65 6.14 11.37
N HIS A 65 29.38 7.24 10.68
CA HIS A 65 28.80 8.45 11.25
C HIS A 65 27.26 8.37 11.39
N VAL A 66 26.60 7.35 10.82
CA VAL A 66 25.16 7.17 10.85
C VAL A 66 24.79 6.04 11.82
N THR A 67 23.82 6.28 12.69
CA THR A 67 23.17 5.26 13.52
C THR A 67 21.70 5.16 13.10
N ILE A 68 21.18 3.94 12.87
CA ILE A 68 19.79 3.70 12.48
C ILE A 68 19.08 2.88 13.54
N ASN A 69 17.99 3.42 14.05
CA ASN A 69 17.07 2.77 14.98
C ASN A 69 15.83 2.31 14.21
N TYR A 70 15.67 1.01 14.06
CA TYR A 70 14.56 0.39 13.33
C TYR A 70 13.44 -0.01 14.30
N SER A 71 12.18 0.35 14.01
CA SER A 71 11.02 0.02 14.84
C SER A 71 9.83 -0.38 13.98
N VAL A 72 9.08 -1.38 14.42
CA VAL A 72 7.86 -1.88 13.75
C VAL A 72 6.65 -1.68 14.63
N TYR A 73 5.52 -1.41 13.99
CA TYR A 73 4.23 -1.17 14.64
C TYR A 73 3.11 -1.94 13.94
N PRO A 74 1.99 -2.25 14.61
CA PRO A 74 0.85 -2.86 13.94
C PRO A 74 0.34 -1.99 12.78
N SER A 75 0.06 -2.62 11.64
CA SER A 75 -0.41 -1.93 10.42
C SER A 75 -1.71 -1.15 10.60
N THR A 76 -2.51 -1.50 11.62
CA THR A 76 -3.78 -0.84 11.96
C THR A 76 -3.61 0.46 12.75
N THR A 77 -2.48 0.68 13.42
CA THR A 77 -2.28 1.81 14.35
C THR A 77 -1.10 2.70 13.99
N ILE A 78 -0.21 2.26 13.11
CA ILE A 78 1.04 3.01 12.78
C ILE A 78 0.77 4.42 12.26
N GLN A 79 -0.29 4.65 11.49
CA GLN A 79 -0.65 5.99 11.01
C GLN A 79 -0.92 6.95 12.17
N ASP A 80 -1.73 6.53 13.14
CA ASP A 80 -2.09 7.35 14.30
C ASP A 80 -0.88 7.63 15.18
N ILE A 81 0.00 6.62 15.33
CA ILE A 81 1.25 6.75 16.07
C ILE A 81 2.16 7.81 15.43
N ILE A 82 2.36 7.75 14.09
CA ILE A 82 3.18 8.73 13.35
C ILE A 82 2.56 10.12 13.43
N THR A 83 1.24 10.24 13.22
CA THR A 83 0.53 11.52 13.28
C THR A 83 0.66 12.17 14.66
N THR A 84 0.48 11.39 15.71
CA THR A 84 0.66 11.85 17.10
C THR A 84 2.10 12.28 17.38
N ALA A 85 3.08 11.53 16.86
CA ALA A 85 4.50 11.85 17.01
C ALA A 85 4.88 13.17 16.32
N TYR A 86 4.30 13.47 15.15
CA TYR A 86 4.47 14.78 14.49
C TYR A 86 3.91 15.92 15.33
N ALA A 87 2.72 15.77 15.89
CA ALA A 87 2.13 16.77 16.80
C ALA A 87 2.99 16.99 18.06
N ALA A 88 3.63 15.94 18.57
CA ALA A 88 4.53 15.98 19.71
C ALA A 88 5.97 16.38 19.36
N LYS A 89 6.30 16.66 18.09
CA LYS A 89 7.64 16.99 17.57
C LYS A 89 8.71 15.91 17.86
N ASN A 90 8.30 14.65 17.89
CA ASN A 90 9.16 13.49 18.05
C ASN A 90 8.92 12.41 16.98
N ALA A 91 8.46 12.83 15.82
CA ALA A 91 8.23 11.94 14.69
C ALA A 91 9.55 11.30 14.22
N PRO A 92 9.48 10.07 13.63
CA PRO A 92 10.67 9.39 13.13
C PRO A 92 11.32 10.16 11.99
N SER A 93 12.61 9.89 11.76
CA SER A 93 13.36 10.46 10.62
C SER A 93 12.82 9.92 9.30
N ILE A 94 12.51 8.62 9.26
CA ILE A 94 12.00 7.89 8.10
C ILE A 94 10.76 7.10 8.52
N TRP A 95 9.77 7.07 7.66
CA TRP A 95 8.60 6.22 7.86
C TRP A 95 8.07 5.65 6.55
N ASN A 96 7.35 4.54 6.66
CA ASN A 96 6.72 3.85 5.55
C ASN A 96 5.25 3.61 5.85
N LEU A 97 4.39 4.08 4.95
CA LEU A 97 2.94 3.86 5.00
C LEU A 97 2.40 3.57 3.60
N GLU A 98 1.26 2.89 3.58
CA GLU A 98 0.38 2.87 2.41
C GLU A 98 0.00 4.29 2.02
N LEU A 99 -0.01 4.59 0.72
CA LEU A 99 -0.14 5.96 0.23
C LEU A 99 -1.40 6.68 0.75
N GLN A 100 -2.54 6.00 0.83
CA GLN A 100 -3.77 6.60 1.36
C GLN A 100 -3.65 7.04 2.81
N LYS A 101 -2.86 6.32 3.61
CA LYS A 101 -2.57 6.65 5.01
C LYS A 101 -1.44 7.68 5.15
N ALA A 102 -0.52 7.70 4.18
CA ALA A 102 0.58 8.67 4.13
C ALA A 102 0.09 10.07 3.75
N TYR A 103 -0.91 10.15 2.89
CA TYR A 103 -1.35 11.40 2.27
C TYR A 103 -1.77 12.48 3.26
N PRO A 104 -2.52 12.22 4.35
CA PRO A 104 -2.85 13.23 5.35
C PRO A 104 -1.61 13.87 6.02
N ILE A 105 -0.53 13.11 6.20
CA ILE A 105 0.75 13.62 6.74
C ILE A 105 1.51 14.38 5.66
N PHE A 106 1.57 13.82 4.45
CA PHE A 106 2.24 14.39 3.30
C PHE A 106 1.68 15.76 2.93
N MET A 107 0.36 15.90 2.82
CA MET A 107 -0.30 17.16 2.44
C MET A 107 -0.18 18.27 3.49
N GLN A 108 0.24 17.97 4.72
CA GLN A 108 0.61 18.96 5.73
C GLN A 108 2.03 19.54 5.53
N GLY A 109 2.77 19.13 4.48
CA GLY A 109 4.14 19.57 4.23
C GLY A 109 5.17 18.97 5.18
N LEU A 110 4.84 17.84 5.83
CA LEU A 110 5.68 17.19 6.84
C LEU A 110 6.72 16.24 6.25
N CYS A 111 6.79 16.16 4.91
CA CYS A 111 7.77 15.34 4.18
C CYS A 111 8.84 16.20 3.52
N ALA A 112 10.09 15.77 3.59
CA ALA A 112 11.23 16.41 2.93
C ALA A 112 11.32 15.98 1.45
N PRO A 113 11.67 16.87 0.52
CA PRO A 113 11.90 16.50 -0.87
C PRO A 113 13.16 15.63 -1.01
N ILE A 114 13.18 14.81 -2.05
CA ILE A 114 14.33 13.95 -2.36
C ILE A 114 15.49 14.82 -2.88
N PRO A 115 16.68 14.71 -2.30
CA PRO A 115 17.88 15.37 -2.79
C PRO A 115 18.48 14.54 -3.94
N VAL A 116 17.89 14.63 -5.13
CA VAL A 116 18.16 13.73 -6.27
C VAL A 116 19.63 13.69 -6.67
N LYS A 117 20.34 14.82 -6.57
CA LYS A 117 21.77 14.90 -6.92
C LYS A 117 22.66 14.14 -5.92
N GLU A 118 22.35 14.23 -4.65
CA GLU A 118 23.04 13.52 -3.57
C GLU A 118 22.81 12.00 -3.64
N LEU A 119 21.73 11.57 -4.32
CA LEU A 119 21.48 10.17 -4.63
C LEU A 119 22.07 9.71 -5.98
N GLY A 120 22.79 10.58 -6.68
CA GLY A 120 23.47 10.26 -7.95
C GLY A 120 22.63 10.45 -9.20
N TYR A 121 21.43 11.00 -9.11
CA TYR A 121 20.62 11.35 -10.28
C TYR A 121 20.98 12.74 -10.81
N LYS A 122 20.93 12.90 -12.13
CA LYS A 122 21.20 14.18 -12.77
C LYS A 122 20.18 15.25 -12.36
N ASP A 123 18.92 14.87 -12.34
CA ASP A 123 17.76 15.71 -12.04
C ASP A 123 16.56 14.83 -11.62
N GLU A 124 15.44 15.46 -11.29
CA GLU A 124 14.20 14.78 -10.92
C GLU A 124 13.65 13.89 -12.04
N GLN A 125 13.83 14.30 -13.31
CA GLN A 125 13.37 13.49 -14.45
C GLN A 125 14.15 12.18 -14.55
N ALA A 126 15.47 12.19 -14.30
CA ALA A 126 16.28 10.98 -14.29
C ALA A 126 15.84 9.98 -13.20
N LEU A 127 15.38 10.48 -12.04
CA LEU A 127 14.77 9.64 -11.01
C LEU A 127 13.42 9.08 -11.50
N VAL A 128 12.54 9.91 -12.08
CA VAL A 128 11.26 9.47 -12.64
C VAL A 128 11.46 8.39 -13.69
N ASP A 129 12.42 8.56 -14.58
CA ASP A 129 12.72 7.63 -15.68
C ASP A 129 13.24 6.26 -15.19
N SER A 130 13.71 6.17 -13.94
CA SER A 130 14.14 4.90 -13.35
C SER A 130 12.99 4.01 -12.85
N TYR A 131 11.77 4.57 -12.79
CA TYR A 131 10.56 3.86 -12.40
C TYR A 131 9.60 3.63 -13.59
N LEU A 132 8.64 2.75 -13.42
CA LEU A 132 7.52 2.63 -14.37
C LEU A 132 6.75 3.95 -14.42
N THR A 133 6.16 4.24 -15.58
CA THR A 133 5.42 5.49 -15.81
C THR A 133 4.33 5.71 -14.77
N GLY A 134 4.27 6.91 -14.21
CA GLY A 134 3.25 7.32 -13.23
C GLY A 134 3.53 6.92 -11.78
N MET A 135 4.57 6.11 -11.52
CA MET A 135 4.82 5.58 -10.15
C MET A 135 5.23 6.65 -9.14
N LEU A 136 5.81 7.75 -9.55
CA LEU A 136 6.17 8.88 -8.68
C LEU A 136 5.17 10.04 -8.74
N ASP A 137 4.18 9.98 -9.62
CA ASP A 137 3.16 11.02 -9.78
C ASP A 137 2.43 11.39 -8.49
N PRO A 138 2.02 10.42 -7.65
CA PRO A 138 1.27 10.72 -6.43
C PRO A 138 2.06 11.49 -5.36
N VAL A 139 3.38 11.49 -5.45
CA VAL A 139 4.29 12.11 -4.49
C VAL A 139 5.15 13.21 -5.12
N THR A 140 4.76 13.69 -6.32
CA THR A 140 5.45 14.75 -7.06
C THR A 140 4.60 16.01 -7.08
N ASP A 141 5.12 17.14 -6.59
CA ASP A 141 4.50 18.46 -6.72
C ASP A 141 4.69 19.00 -8.15
N LYS A 142 3.96 18.42 -9.11
CA LYS A 142 4.15 18.64 -10.56
C LYS A 142 4.11 20.09 -10.98
N ASP A 143 3.21 20.87 -10.40
CA ASP A 143 2.94 22.26 -10.77
C ASP A 143 3.31 23.26 -9.66
N GLY A 144 3.79 22.80 -8.53
CA GLY A 144 4.17 23.61 -7.38
C GLY A 144 2.97 24.05 -6.52
N LYS A 145 1.79 23.48 -6.72
CA LYS A 145 0.59 23.88 -5.99
C LYS A 145 0.53 23.36 -4.56
N TRP A 146 1.20 22.24 -4.29
CA TRP A 146 1.16 21.66 -2.94
C TRP A 146 2.06 22.42 -1.97
N PHE A 147 3.34 22.59 -2.33
CA PHE A 147 4.36 23.13 -1.43
C PHE A 147 5.20 24.26 -2.05
N GLY A 148 4.77 24.79 -3.21
CA GLY A 148 5.52 25.82 -3.93
C GLY A 148 6.81 25.34 -4.58
N GLN A 149 7.04 24.05 -4.65
CA GLN A 149 8.30 23.44 -5.11
C GLN A 149 8.06 22.58 -6.37
N LYS A 150 7.78 23.24 -7.46
CA LYS A 150 7.47 22.58 -8.73
C LYS A 150 8.47 21.49 -9.11
N GLY A 151 7.94 20.29 -9.39
CA GLY A 151 8.69 19.12 -9.86
C GLY A 151 9.39 18.34 -8.75
N LYS A 152 9.36 18.78 -7.49
CA LYS A 152 9.97 18.05 -6.38
C LYS A 152 9.20 16.80 -6.04
N ILE A 153 9.93 15.74 -5.68
CA ILE A 153 9.45 14.41 -5.35
C ILE A 153 9.68 14.17 -3.86
N TYR A 154 8.71 13.62 -3.15
CA TYR A 154 8.69 13.53 -1.69
C TYR A 154 8.61 12.09 -1.14
N GLY A 155 8.65 11.09 -1.99
CA GLY A 155 8.57 9.69 -1.58
C GLY A 155 9.23 8.76 -2.58
N LEU A 156 9.82 7.65 -2.09
CA LEU A 156 10.30 6.55 -2.93
C LEU A 156 9.44 5.30 -2.67
N PRO A 157 8.93 4.67 -3.72
CA PRO A 157 8.04 3.52 -3.55
C PRO A 157 8.83 2.29 -3.12
N LEU A 158 8.46 1.73 -1.96
CA LEU A 158 8.92 0.43 -1.50
C LEU A 158 8.24 -0.69 -2.30
N GLU A 159 6.93 -0.57 -2.44
CA GLU A 159 6.08 -1.60 -2.99
C GLU A 159 5.01 -1.00 -3.88
N MET A 160 4.76 -1.68 -4.99
CA MET A 160 3.61 -1.47 -5.84
C MET A 160 3.03 -2.82 -6.22
N THR A 161 1.72 -2.94 -6.19
CA THR A 161 1.01 -4.06 -6.78
C THR A 161 -0.36 -3.62 -7.30
N ASN A 162 -0.79 -4.18 -8.39
CA ASN A 162 -2.20 -4.29 -8.75
C ASN A 162 -2.74 -5.60 -8.17
N TRP A 163 -4.04 -5.77 -8.12
CA TRP A 163 -4.66 -6.98 -7.64
C TRP A 163 -5.23 -7.81 -8.80
N ALA A 164 -5.05 -9.11 -8.68
CA ALA A 164 -5.58 -10.11 -9.57
C ALA A 164 -6.41 -11.12 -8.78
N VAL A 165 -7.08 -12.05 -9.45
CA VAL A 165 -7.86 -13.09 -8.80
C VAL A 165 -6.98 -14.32 -8.58
N TYR A 166 -6.74 -14.64 -7.31
CA TYR A 166 -6.19 -15.93 -6.89
C TYR A 166 -7.30 -16.95 -6.83
N LEU A 167 -7.06 -18.13 -7.42
CA LEU A 167 -8.03 -19.19 -7.61
C LEU A 167 -7.51 -20.50 -7.03
N ASN A 168 -8.35 -21.21 -6.24
CA ASN A 168 -8.07 -22.55 -5.74
C ASN A 168 -8.61 -23.59 -6.73
N LYS A 169 -7.72 -24.23 -7.49
CA LYS A 169 -8.05 -25.21 -8.54
C LYS A 169 -8.74 -26.45 -7.98
N LYS A 170 -8.39 -26.86 -6.75
CA LYS A 170 -9.02 -28.00 -6.10
C LYS A 170 -10.49 -27.74 -5.84
N ILE A 171 -10.86 -26.56 -5.33
CA ILE A 171 -12.28 -26.19 -5.07
C ILE A 171 -13.07 -26.16 -6.40
N PHE A 172 -12.47 -25.69 -7.49
CA PHE A 172 -13.11 -25.73 -8.81
C PHE A 172 -13.42 -27.16 -9.24
N ARG A 173 -12.41 -28.06 -9.19
CA ARG A 173 -12.64 -29.47 -9.53
C ARG A 173 -13.66 -30.17 -8.63
N ASP A 174 -13.66 -29.87 -7.32
CA ASP A 174 -14.67 -30.37 -6.38
C ASP A 174 -16.09 -29.92 -6.72
N ALA A 175 -16.23 -28.79 -7.45
CA ALA A 175 -17.50 -28.26 -7.95
C ALA A 175 -17.83 -28.75 -9.38
N GLY A 176 -17.01 -29.64 -9.97
CA GLY A 176 -17.20 -30.15 -11.33
C GLY A 176 -16.79 -29.16 -12.42
N LEU A 177 -15.94 -28.17 -12.09
CA LEU A 177 -15.44 -27.15 -13.01
C LEU A 177 -13.99 -27.46 -13.43
N ASP A 178 -13.65 -27.11 -14.66
CA ASP A 178 -12.28 -27.13 -15.17
C ASP A 178 -11.61 -25.78 -14.89
N PRO A 179 -10.68 -25.67 -13.92
CA PRO A 179 -10.12 -24.38 -13.53
C PRO A 179 -9.36 -23.68 -14.66
N ASP A 180 -8.83 -24.42 -15.62
CA ASP A 180 -8.06 -23.86 -16.74
C ASP A 180 -8.97 -23.33 -17.88
N LYS A 181 -10.27 -23.62 -17.84
CA LYS A 181 -11.28 -23.14 -18.82
C LYS A 181 -12.36 -22.28 -18.19
N ASP A 182 -12.86 -22.69 -17.00
CA ASP A 182 -14.02 -22.12 -16.34
C ASP A 182 -13.65 -20.98 -15.37
N TYR A 183 -12.42 -20.45 -15.40
CA TYR A 183 -12.04 -19.30 -14.56
C TYR A 183 -12.80 -18.02 -14.99
N PRO A 184 -13.06 -17.07 -14.07
CA PRO A 184 -13.83 -15.89 -14.37
C PRO A 184 -13.06 -14.91 -15.26
N LYS A 185 -13.72 -14.38 -16.27
CA LYS A 185 -13.25 -13.29 -17.14
C LYS A 185 -14.05 -12.02 -16.88
N THR A 186 -15.28 -12.18 -16.44
CA THR A 186 -16.22 -11.09 -16.17
C THR A 186 -16.74 -11.16 -14.73
N TRP A 187 -17.29 -10.05 -14.24
CA TRP A 187 -17.97 -10.03 -12.93
C TRP A 187 -19.22 -10.90 -12.96
N GLU A 188 -19.87 -11.02 -14.11
CA GLU A 188 -20.99 -11.94 -14.31
C GLU A 188 -20.54 -13.40 -14.15
N ASP A 189 -19.33 -13.75 -14.63
CA ASP A 189 -18.75 -15.08 -14.41
C ASP A 189 -18.46 -15.32 -12.92
N VAL A 190 -17.88 -14.32 -12.21
CA VAL A 190 -17.63 -14.42 -10.77
C VAL A 190 -18.91 -14.76 -10.02
N MET A 191 -20.02 -14.11 -10.34
CA MET A 191 -21.31 -14.41 -9.72
C MET A 191 -21.79 -15.81 -10.03
N SER A 192 -21.82 -16.21 -11.31
CA SER A 192 -22.33 -17.51 -11.73
C SER A 192 -21.50 -18.69 -11.22
N LEU A 193 -20.16 -18.54 -11.20
CA LEU A 193 -19.25 -19.52 -10.59
C LEU A 193 -19.43 -19.60 -9.09
N SER A 194 -19.63 -18.47 -8.41
CA SER A 194 -19.89 -18.45 -6.97
C SER A 194 -21.17 -19.18 -6.60
N GLU A 195 -22.21 -19.08 -7.42
CA GLU A 195 -23.46 -19.85 -7.24
C GLU A 195 -23.25 -21.38 -7.35
N LYS A 196 -22.37 -21.82 -8.26
CA LYS A 196 -22.04 -23.23 -8.42
C LYS A 196 -21.16 -23.78 -7.31
N ILE A 197 -20.25 -22.95 -6.78
CA ILE A 197 -19.22 -23.36 -5.84
C ILE A 197 -19.68 -23.27 -4.38
N VAL A 198 -20.56 -22.32 -4.05
CA VAL A 198 -20.97 -22.07 -2.66
C VAL A 198 -21.53 -23.34 -1.99
N LYS A 199 -21.06 -23.62 -0.76
CA LYS A 199 -21.61 -24.66 0.10
C LYS A 199 -22.18 -24.06 1.36
N ARG A 200 -23.24 -24.68 1.90
CA ARG A 200 -23.94 -24.22 3.10
C ARG A 200 -24.25 -25.38 4.03
N ASN A 201 -24.26 -25.05 5.32
CA ASN A 201 -24.89 -25.89 6.34
C ASN A 201 -26.03 -25.06 6.93
N GLY A 202 -27.27 -25.37 6.52
CA GLY A 202 -28.42 -24.51 6.75
C GLY A 202 -28.22 -23.13 6.12
N ASN A 203 -28.29 -22.08 6.92
CA ASN A 203 -28.06 -20.69 6.47
C ASN A 203 -26.60 -20.25 6.54
N ILE A 204 -25.71 -21.09 7.03
CA ILE A 204 -24.30 -20.74 7.20
C ILE A 204 -23.54 -21.11 5.92
N ILE A 205 -22.83 -20.14 5.33
CA ILE A 205 -21.91 -20.39 4.22
C ILE A 205 -20.66 -21.07 4.78
N THR A 206 -20.40 -22.29 4.32
CA THR A 206 -19.19 -23.08 4.69
C THR A 206 -18.12 -23.03 3.62
N ARG A 207 -18.49 -22.76 2.34
CA ARG A 207 -17.56 -22.53 1.23
C ARG A 207 -18.06 -21.36 0.41
N ARG A 208 -17.15 -20.40 0.11
CA ARG A 208 -17.44 -19.23 -0.73
C ARG A 208 -16.84 -19.38 -2.12
N GLY A 209 -17.56 -18.92 -3.14
CA GLY A 209 -17.02 -18.81 -4.49
C GLY A 209 -16.00 -17.70 -4.61
N PHE A 210 -16.32 -16.51 -4.10
CA PHE A 210 -15.50 -15.32 -4.20
C PHE A 210 -15.53 -14.47 -2.93
N ASP A 211 -14.42 -13.78 -2.66
CA ASP A 211 -14.35 -12.79 -1.58
C ASP A 211 -13.73 -11.48 -2.11
N PHE A 212 -14.42 -10.37 -1.91
CA PHE A 212 -14.02 -9.04 -2.37
C PHE A 212 -12.91 -8.41 -1.53
N ARG A 213 -12.41 -9.06 -0.48
CA ARG A 213 -11.48 -8.45 0.47
C ARG A 213 -12.06 -7.17 1.04
N TYR A 214 -13.20 -7.34 1.70
CA TYR A 214 -13.99 -6.26 2.28
C TYR A 214 -13.14 -5.30 3.14
N GLY A 215 -13.30 -3.99 2.91
CA GLY A 215 -12.60 -2.90 3.60
C GLY A 215 -11.72 -2.02 2.71
N ASP A 216 -11.02 -2.59 1.73
CA ASP A 216 -10.11 -1.84 0.85
C ASP A 216 -10.81 -1.46 -0.47
N TYR A 217 -11.96 -0.82 -0.41
CA TYR A 217 -12.87 -0.67 -1.55
C TYR A 217 -12.38 0.29 -2.65
N LEU A 218 -11.59 1.30 -2.32
CA LEU A 218 -10.97 2.16 -3.35
C LEU A 218 -10.10 1.33 -4.30
N ILE A 219 -9.44 0.30 -3.79
CA ILE A 219 -8.58 -0.57 -4.59
C ILE A 219 -9.32 -1.78 -5.14
N SER A 220 -10.14 -2.44 -4.31
CA SER A 220 -10.76 -3.72 -4.67
C SER A 220 -12.06 -3.60 -5.45
N TRP A 221 -12.81 -2.52 -5.31
CA TRP A 221 -14.17 -2.40 -5.82
C TRP A 221 -14.40 -1.18 -6.72
N VAL A 222 -13.78 -0.03 -6.45
CA VAL A 222 -13.94 1.18 -7.30
C VAL A 222 -13.61 0.91 -8.78
N PRO A 223 -12.61 0.09 -9.14
CA PRO A 223 -12.40 -0.28 -10.54
C PRO A 223 -13.65 -0.86 -11.24
N MET A 224 -14.52 -1.57 -10.51
CA MET A 224 -15.81 -2.05 -11.04
C MET A 224 -16.72 -0.87 -11.48
N VAL A 225 -16.74 0.21 -10.70
CA VAL A 225 -17.49 1.43 -11.00
C VAL A 225 -16.88 2.13 -12.22
N GLU A 226 -15.55 2.21 -12.28
CA GLU A 226 -14.81 2.86 -13.36
C GLU A 226 -14.96 2.11 -14.70
N GLN A 227 -15.04 0.79 -14.68
CA GLN A 227 -15.39 -0.04 -15.85
C GLN A 227 -16.74 0.37 -16.45
N LEU A 228 -17.66 0.82 -15.61
CA LEU A 228 -19.01 1.26 -15.98
C LEU A 228 -19.09 2.77 -16.31
N GLY A 229 -17.97 3.50 -16.20
CA GLY A 229 -17.86 4.91 -16.52
C GLY A 229 -18.11 5.86 -15.34
N GLY A 230 -18.20 5.37 -14.10
CA GLY A 230 -18.26 6.18 -12.89
C GLY A 230 -16.88 6.67 -12.46
N LYS A 231 -16.84 7.65 -11.54
CA LYS A 231 -15.61 8.20 -10.94
C LYS A 231 -15.86 8.54 -9.48
N VAL A 232 -14.81 8.48 -8.67
CA VAL A 232 -14.85 8.95 -7.27
C VAL A 232 -15.00 10.46 -7.20
N VAL A 233 -14.25 11.19 -8.05
CA VAL A 233 -14.32 12.64 -8.18
C VAL A 233 -14.24 13.02 -9.65
N SER A 234 -14.92 14.09 -10.05
CA SER A 234 -14.88 14.66 -11.40
C SER A 234 -13.47 15.14 -11.78
N ASP A 235 -13.18 15.25 -13.08
CA ASP A 235 -11.85 15.67 -13.57
C ASP A 235 -11.48 17.10 -13.15
N ASP A 236 -12.46 17.95 -12.89
CA ASP A 236 -12.25 19.30 -12.37
C ASP A 236 -12.18 19.39 -10.84
N GLY A 237 -12.31 18.26 -10.15
CA GLY A 237 -12.21 18.14 -8.70
C GLY A 237 -13.42 18.64 -7.91
N LYS A 238 -14.55 19.00 -8.56
CA LYS A 238 -15.66 19.70 -7.91
C LYS A 238 -16.82 18.80 -7.50
N GLU A 239 -16.99 17.67 -8.15
CA GLU A 239 -18.12 16.77 -7.92
C GLU A 239 -17.64 15.41 -7.44
N ALA A 240 -18.18 14.95 -6.30
CA ALA A 240 -17.92 13.61 -5.77
C ALA A 240 -18.92 12.59 -6.33
N ILE A 241 -18.50 11.33 -6.44
CA ILE A 241 -19.32 10.16 -6.79
C ILE A 241 -20.10 10.39 -8.09
N VAL A 242 -19.34 10.56 -9.17
CA VAL A 242 -19.85 10.90 -10.51
C VAL A 242 -20.28 9.64 -11.27
N GLY A 243 -21.37 9.73 -12.03
CA GLY A 243 -21.87 8.65 -12.89
C GLY A 243 -22.85 7.72 -12.16
N GLU A 244 -24.02 8.23 -11.76
CA GLU A 244 -25.05 7.50 -10.99
C GLU A 244 -25.32 6.09 -11.51
N ALA A 245 -25.53 5.93 -12.82
CA ALA A 245 -25.85 4.62 -13.41
C ALA A 245 -24.74 3.56 -13.13
N ALA A 246 -23.48 3.97 -13.15
CA ALA A 246 -22.33 3.09 -12.88
C ALA A 246 -22.31 2.66 -11.42
N TRP A 247 -22.44 3.62 -10.50
CA TRP A 247 -22.46 3.36 -9.06
C TRP A 247 -23.64 2.50 -8.66
N VAL A 248 -24.84 2.83 -9.13
CA VAL A 248 -26.07 2.04 -8.84
C VAL A 248 -25.93 0.63 -9.39
N LYS A 249 -25.37 0.43 -10.60
CA LYS A 249 -25.15 -0.92 -11.15
C LYS A 249 -24.15 -1.72 -10.31
N ALA A 250 -23.04 -1.12 -9.90
CA ALA A 250 -22.04 -1.77 -9.06
C ALA A 250 -22.57 -2.08 -7.66
N LEU A 251 -23.35 -1.18 -7.04
CA LEU A 251 -24.03 -1.43 -5.76
C LEU A 251 -25.11 -2.53 -5.89
N THR A 252 -25.83 -2.58 -7.00
CA THR A 252 -26.79 -3.67 -7.29
C THR A 252 -26.08 -5.01 -7.40
N TYR A 253 -24.91 -5.06 -8.02
CA TYR A 253 -24.09 -6.28 -8.06
C TYR A 253 -23.74 -6.76 -6.64
N MET A 254 -23.29 -5.85 -5.76
CA MET A 254 -22.98 -6.20 -4.37
C MET A 254 -24.25 -6.67 -3.60
N GLN A 255 -25.37 -6.00 -3.79
CA GLN A 255 -26.65 -6.43 -3.19
C GLN A 255 -27.01 -7.86 -3.62
N GLN A 256 -26.91 -8.18 -4.91
CA GLN A 256 -27.19 -9.51 -5.43
C GLN A 256 -26.23 -10.57 -4.88
N PHE A 257 -24.96 -10.21 -4.67
CA PHE A 257 -23.97 -11.11 -4.09
C PHE A 257 -24.19 -11.36 -2.60
N GLY A 258 -24.65 -10.34 -1.89
CA GLY A 258 -24.88 -10.34 -0.43
C GLY A 258 -26.06 -11.18 0.05
N PRO A 259 -26.27 -11.19 1.37
CA PRO A 259 -27.34 -11.97 2.03
C PRO A 259 -28.75 -11.54 1.61
N ASN A 260 -28.96 -10.32 1.14
CA ASN A 260 -30.26 -9.86 0.64
C ASN A 260 -30.51 -10.24 -0.84
N GLY A 261 -29.56 -10.86 -1.49
CA GLY A 261 -29.66 -11.37 -2.86
C GLY A 261 -29.45 -12.89 -2.91
N LYS A 262 -28.41 -13.32 -3.62
CA LYS A 262 -28.07 -14.75 -3.78
C LYS A 262 -27.34 -15.34 -2.57
N ASN A 263 -26.97 -14.53 -1.60
CA ASN A 263 -26.26 -14.91 -0.38
C ASN A 263 -24.96 -15.69 -0.66
N LEU A 264 -24.06 -15.10 -1.44
CA LEU A 264 -22.80 -15.74 -1.86
C LEU A 264 -21.61 -15.30 -1.00
N GLY A 265 -21.73 -14.20 -0.25
CA GLY A 265 -20.71 -13.64 0.63
C GLY A 265 -21.23 -12.45 1.42
N SER A 266 -20.46 -12.01 2.43
CA SER A 266 -20.82 -10.89 3.30
C SER A 266 -19.57 -10.24 3.89
N PRO A 267 -19.57 -8.91 4.14
CA PRO A 267 -18.49 -8.22 4.85
C PRO A 267 -18.24 -8.74 6.28
N SER A 268 -19.22 -9.42 6.89
CA SER A 268 -19.09 -10.02 8.23
C SER A 268 -18.32 -11.35 8.25
N LEU A 269 -18.04 -11.94 7.10
CA LEU A 269 -17.25 -13.17 7.01
C LEU A 269 -15.75 -12.90 7.19
N PRO A 270 -14.96 -13.88 7.66
CA PRO A 270 -13.50 -13.72 7.82
C PRO A 270 -12.80 -13.25 6.54
N ALA A 271 -11.75 -12.47 6.69
CA ALA A 271 -10.99 -11.93 5.56
C ALA A 271 -10.36 -13.05 4.70
N ALA A 272 -10.60 -13.00 3.40
CA ALA A 272 -10.20 -14.02 2.44
C ALA A 272 -8.68 -14.26 2.36
N ARG A 273 -7.89 -13.19 2.44
CA ARG A 273 -6.43 -13.29 2.30
C ARG A 273 -5.78 -14.27 3.28
N ARG A 274 -6.37 -14.44 4.47
CA ARG A 274 -5.88 -15.38 5.48
C ARG A 274 -6.29 -16.82 5.19
N GLN A 275 -7.30 -17.04 4.36
CA GLN A 275 -7.80 -18.37 4.02
C GLN A 275 -6.85 -19.10 3.08
N PHE A 276 -6.22 -18.42 2.12
CA PHE A 276 -5.22 -19.02 1.23
C PHE A 276 -3.90 -19.35 1.95
N ASP A 277 -3.69 -18.79 3.15
CA ASP A 277 -2.51 -19.04 3.98
C ASP A 277 -2.68 -20.28 4.88
N ASN A 278 -3.77 -21.02 4.79
CA ASN A 278 -4.03 -22.22 5.63
C ASN A 278 -4.60 -23.40 4.82
N ASP A 279 -4.44 -24.61 5.36
CA ASP A 279 -4.84 -25.87 4.70
C ASP A 279 -6.35 -26.05 4.59
N GLN A 280 -7.14 -25.34 5.40
CA GLN A 280 -8.59 -25.44 5.42
C GLN A 280 -9.24 -24.27 4.64
N ASN A 281 -8.60 -23.86 3.55
CA ASN A 281 -9.14 -22.82 2.70
C ASN A 281 -10.46 -23.28 2.04
N GLU A 282 -11.56 -22.59 2.35
CA GLU A 282 -12.90 -22.78 1.79
C GLU A 282 -13.35 -21.57 0.94
N ILE A 283 -12.38 -20.85 0.34
CA ILE A 283 -12.63 -19.77 -0.62
C ILE A 283 -12.02 -20.15 -1.97
N ALA A 284 -12.87 -20.20 -3.01
CA ALA A 284 -12.41 -20.58 -4.33
C ALA A 284 -11.61 -19.49 -5.02
N MET A 285 -12.02 -18.23 -4.86
CA MET A 285 -11.42 -17.07 -5.52
C MET A 285 -11.39 -15.87 -4.60
N HIS A 286 -10.28 -15.10 -4.63
CA HIS A 286 -10.20 -13.80 -3.96
C HIS A 286 -9.24 -12.83 -4.66
N LEU A 287 -9.40 -11.53 -4.41
CA LEU A 287 -8.49 -10.50 -4.90
C LEU A 287 -7.25 -10.42 -4.01
N SER A 288 -6.07 -10.43 -4.62
CA SER A 288 -4.81 -10.17 -3.91
C SER A 288 -3.72 -9.68 -4.85
N GLY A 289 -2.67 -9.10 -4.30
CA GLY A 289 -1.46 -8.69 -5.03
C GLY A 289 -0.43 -9.83 -5.12
N LEU A 290 0.67 -9.57 -5.81
CA LEU A 290 1.76 -10.54 -5.99
C LEU A 290 2.33 -11.06 -4.66
N TYR A 291 2.25 -10.25 -3.59
CA TYR A 291 2.67 -10.66 -2.24
C TYR A 291 1.94 -11.90 -1.69
N GLN A 292 0.78 -12.26 -2.24
CA GLN A 292 0.04 -13.47 -1.82
C GLN A 292 0.82 -14.75 -2.14
N GLU A 293 1.57 -14.77 -3.23
CA GLU A 293 2.43 -15.89 -3.61
C GLU A 293 3.42 -16.23 -2.50
N GLY A 294 4.17 -15.25 -1.99
CA GLY A 294 5.13 -15.49 -0.92
C GLY A 294 4.50 -15.83 0.43
N ARG A 295 3.31 -15.28 0.68
CA ARG A 295 2.54 -15.65 1.87
C ARG A 295 2.16 -17.12 1.85
N MET A 296 1.65 -17.63 0.73
CA MET A 296 1.34 -19.05 0.56
C MET A 296 2.60 -19.91 0.67
N ARG A 297 3.70 -19.48 0.04
CA ARG A 297 4.99 -20.17 0.09
C ARG A 297 5.50 -20.34 1.53
N THR A 298 5.31 -19.34 2.38
CA THR A 298 5.78 -19.32 3.77
C THR A 298 4.78 -19.99 4.73
N ALA A 299 3.49 -19.64 4.62
CA ALA A 299 2.48 -20.06 5.59
C ALA A 299 1.80 -21.39 5.22
N ASN A 300 1.72 -21.71 3.93
CA ASN A 300 1.10 -22.95 3.42
C ASN A 300 1.91 -23.57 2.27
N PRO A 301 3.17 -24.01 2.53
CA PRO A 301 4.05 -24.52 1.48
C PRO A 301 3.50 -25.78 0.80
N ALA A 302 2.69 -26.60 1.48
CA ALA A 302 2.05 -27.76 0.89
C ALA A 302 1.08 -27.36 -0.23
N PHE A 303 0.22 -26.39 0.01
CA PHE A 303 -0.69 -25.86 -1.00
C PHE A 303 0.07 -25.12 -2.13
N TYR A 304 1.05 -24.30 -1.76
CA TYR A 304 1.90 -23.60 -2.73
C TYR A 304 2.55 -24.59 -3.73
N ASN A 305 3.16 -25.67 -3.23
CA ASN A 305 3.87 -26.66 -4.04
C ASN A 305 2.95 -27.67 -4.74
N SER A 306 1.67 -27.75 -4.37
CA SER A 306 0.71 -28.68 -4.98
C SER A 306 0.37 -28.35 -6.44
N GLY A 307 0.56 -27.07 -6.85
CA GLY A 307 0.08 -26.56 -8.12
C GLY A 307 -1.44 -26.36 -8.19
N ASP A 308 -2.14 -26.49 -7.04
CA ASP A 308 -3.60 -26.35 -6.94
C ASP A 308 -4.08 -24.90 -6.81
N TRP A 309 -3.27 -23.97 -7.24
CA TRP A 309 -3.62 -22.56 -7.33
C TRP A 309 -3.22 -21.95 -8.67
N MET A 310 -3.85 -20.87 -9.04
CA MET A 310 -3.50 -20.05 -10.19
C MET A 310 -3.92 -18.60 -9.98
N VAL A 311 -3.42 -17.71 -10.82
CA VAL A 311 -3.80 -16.30 -10.83
C VAL A 311 -4.37 -15.96 -12.20
N VAL A 312 -5.50 -15.26 -12.22
CA VAL A 312 -6.14 -14.77 -13.45
C VAL A 312 -6.38 -13.27 -13.36
N PRO A 313 -6.50 -12.55 -14.48
CA PRO A 313 -6.68 -11.10 -14.48
C PRO A 313 -7.89 -10.64 -13.66
N TYR A 314 -7.87 -9.36 -13.27
CA TYR A 314 -9.00 -8.71 -12.64
C TYR A 314 -10.23 -8.73 -13.57
N PRO A 315 -11.41 -9.18 -13.13
CA PRO A 315 -12.58 -9.33 -14.00
C PRO A 315 -13.11 -7.98 -14.50
N VAL A 316 -13.72 -7.99 -15.68
CA VAL A 316 -14.34 -6.80 -16.28
C VAL A 316 -15.83 -7.05 -16.49
N PHE A 317 -16.69 -6.08 -16.19
CA PHE A 317 -18.11 -6.19 -16.53
C PHE A 317 -18.31 -6.38 -18.03
N GLN A 318 -19.25 -7.22 -18.44
CA GLN A 318 -19.60 -7.39 -19.86
C GLN A 318 -19.97 -6.04 -20.48
N GLY A 319 -19.25 -5.68 -21.56
CA GLY A 319 -19.38 -4.38 -22.21
C GLY A 319 -18.80 -3.19 -21.47
N GLY A 320 -18.15 -3.40 -20.33
CA GLY A 320 -17.43 -2.39 -19.58
C GLY A 320 -16.08 -2.02 -20.22
N LYS A 321 -15.52 -0.89 -19.82
CA LYS A 321 -14.14 -0.53 -20.18
C LYS A 321 -13.17 -1.47 -19.49
N HIS A 322 -12.06 -1.80 -20.13
CA HIS A 322 -11.00 -2.50 -19.42
C HIS A 322 -10.30 -1.53 -18.49
N VAL A 323 -10.72 -1.52 -17.25
CA VAL A 323 -10.04 -0.90 -16.11
C VAL A 323 -9.81 -2.03 -15.14
N SER A 324 -8.54 -2.31 -14.86
CA SER A 324 -8.18 -3.31 -13.87
C SER A 324 -8.12 -2.67 -12.47
N ASN A 325 -7.53 -3.36 -11.55
CA ASN A 325 -7.33 -2.85 -10.21
C ASN A 325 -6.43 -1.62 -10.21
N THR A 326 -6.72 -0.65 -9.36
CA THR A 326 -5.85 0.50 -9.14
C THR A 326 -4.59 0.11 -8.39
N TYR A 327 -3.51 0.89 -8.53
CA TYR A 327 -2.26 0.59 -7.85
C TYR A 327 -2.38 0.71 -6.34
N TYR A 328 -1.78 -0.25 -5.65
CA TYR A 328 -1.54 -0.24 -4.22
C TYR A 328 -0.07 0.10 -3.98
N PHE A 329 0.21 1.14 -3.20
CA PHE A 329 1.56 1.64 -2.96
C PHE A 329 1.90 1.75 -1.49
N HIS A 330 3.15 1.46 -1.17
CA HIS A 330 3.83 1.91 0.04
C HIS A 330 5.01 2.79 -0.32
N TYR A 331 5.11 3.94 0.32
CA TYR A 331 6.23 4.86 0.12
C TYR A 331 7.04 5.02 1.39
N TYR A 332 8.36 5.07 1.22
CA TYR A 332 9.23 5.67 2.23
C TYR A 332 9.20 7.17 2.08
N MET A 333 9.05 7.87 3.20
CA MET A 333 9.09 9.32 3.30
C MET A 333 10.04 9.75 4.41
N VAL A 334 10.63 10.93 4.26
CA VAL A 334 11.56 11.52 5.21
C VAL A 334 10.91 12.73 5.88
N ASN A 335 11.06 12.83 7.18
CA ASN A 335 10.53 13.91 8.00
C ASN A 335 11.20 15.25 7.65
N SER A 336 10.40 16.26 7.26
CA SER A 336 10.90 17.61 6.94
C SER A 336 11.34 18.40 8.18
N GLN A 337 10.97 17.98 9.39
CA GLN A 337 11.29 18.69 10.65
C GLN A 337 12.68 18.36 11.22
N ILE A 338 13.38 17.35 10.66
CA ILE A 338 14.77 17.03 11.05
C ILE A 338 15.78 17.91 10.28
N PRO A 339 17.02 18.08 10.77
CA PRO A 339 18.05 18.85 10.09
C PRO A 339 18.33 18.37 8.66
N GLN A 340 18.66 19.28 7.75
CA GLN A 340 18.84 18.95 6.33
C GLN A 340 19.93 17.90 6.08
N ASN A 341 21.03 17.91 6.84
CA ASN A 341 22.06 16.86 6.74
C ASN A 341 21.52 15.47 7.13
N GLU A 342 20.62 15.40 8.11
CA GLU A 342 19.96 14.16 8.50
C GLU A 342 18.96 13.70 7.43
N GLN A 343 18.22 14.65 6.79
CA GLN A 343 17.32 14.32 5.68
C GLN A 343 18.12 13.68 4.50
N VAL A 344 19.29 14.21 4.19
CA VAL A 344 20.15 13.66 3.12
C VAL A 344 20.60 12.24 3.45
N GLU A 345 21.07 11.99 4.68
CA GLU A 345 21.49 10.64 5.08
C GLU A 345 20.30 9.67 5.18
N ALA A 346 19.11 10.14 5.57
CA ALA A 346 17.88 9.36 5.54
C ALA A 346 17.51 8.91 4.11
N TRP A 347 17.56 9.81 3.14
CA TRP A 347 17.32 9.49 1.74
C TRP A 347 18.37 8.54 1.15
N LYS A 348 19.65 8.69 1.53
CA LYS A 348 20.72 7.76 1.12
C LYS A 348 20.48 6.36 1.66
N PHE A 349 20.02 6.25 2.91
CA PHE A 349 19.67 4.94 3.48
C PHE A 349 18.46 4.31 2.77
N ILE A 350 17.40 5.07 2.48
CA ILE A 350 16.27 4.58 1.69
C ILE A 350 16.74 4.12 0.29
N ALA A 351 17.52 4.95 -0.41
CA ALA A 351 18.06 4.59 -1.72
C ALA A 351 18.90 3.31 -1.65
N TYR A 352 19.75 3.17 -0.62
CA TYR A 352 20.53 1.96 -0.38
C TYR A 352 19.62 0.73 -0.22
N MET A 353 18.61 0.79 0.63
CA MET A 353 17.65 -0.31 0.79
C MET A 353 17.01 -0.67 -0.56
N LEU A 354 16.59 0.32 -1.34
CA LEU A 354 15.90 0.10 -2.61
C LEU A 354 16.80 -0.43 -3.74
N THR A 355 18.14 -0.40 -3.59
CA THR A 355 19.05 -1.08 -4.53
C THR A 355 18.97 -2.62 -4.42
N HIS A 356 18.38 -3.16 -3.33
CA HIS A 356 18.22 -4.59 -3.10
C HIS A 356 16.87 -5.12 -3.60
N GLY A 357 16.42 -4.64 -4.77
CA GLY A 357 15.11 -4.96 -5.34
C GLY A 357 14.83 -6.45 -5.51
N ASP A 358 15.85 -7.25 -5.85
CA ASP A 358 15.71 -8.70 -5.97
C ASP A 358 15.45 -9.37 -4.61
N GLN A 359 16.09 -8.93 -3.54
CA GLN A 359 15.83 -9.46 -2.19
C GLN A 359 14.42 -9.09 -1.70
N TYR A 360 13.95 -7.87 -2.01
CA TYR A 360 12.56 -7.49 -1.77
C TYR A 360 11.59 -8.35 -2.56
N LEU A 361 11.89 -8.64 -3.82
CA LEU A 361 11.05 -9.49 -4.65
C LEU A 361 11.02 -10.95 -4.17
N GLU A 362 12.11 -11.49 -3.67
CA GLU A 362 12.15 -12.80 -3.00
C GLU A 362 11.26 -12.85 -1.75
N ALA A 363 11.16 -11.72 -1.03
CA ALA A 363 10.19 -11.52 0.04
C ALA A 363 8.76 -11.16 -0.47
N THR A 364 8.55 -11.22 -1.80
CA THR A 364 7.30 -10.90 -2.52
C THR A 364 6.85 -9.43 -2.39
N ILE A 365 7.78 -8.53 -2.19
CA ILE A 365 7.58 -7.08 -2.23
C ILE A 365 8.08 -6.57 -3.58
N THR A 366 7.16 -6.12 -4.42
CA THR A 366 7.48 -5.72 -5.79
C THR A 366 7.74 -4.22 -5.86
N GLN A 367 8.99 -3.84 -6.00
CA GLN A 367 9.35 -2.45 -6.26
C GLN A 367 9.02 -2.06 -7.71
N PRO A 368 8.45 -0.88 -7.99
CA PRO A 368 8.10 -0.45 -9.34
C PRO A 368 9.28 0.14 -10.14
N GLY A 369 10.51 -0.07 -9.70
CA GLY A 369 11.72 0.28 -10.47
C GLY A 369 11.85 -0.56 -11.73
N LYS A 370 12.24 0.04 -12.85
CA LYS A 370 12.41 -0.69 -14.12
C LYS A 370 13.38 -1.85 -14.01
N VAL A 371 14.47 -1.68 -13.28
CA VAL A 371 15.46 -2.74 -13.05
C VAL A 371 14.82 -4.00 -12.47
N VAL A 372 13.90 -3.86 -11.51
CA VAL A 372 13.19 -4.98 -10.88
C VAL A 372 12.12 -5.54 -11.84
N MET A 373 11.25 -4.69 -12.37
CA MET A 373 10.08 -5.09 -13.17
C MET A 373 10.45 -5.66 -14.55
N GLU A 374 11.62 -5.34 -15.06
CA GLU A 374 12.17 -5.88 -16.32
C GLU A 374 13.20 -6.99 -16.06
N GLY A 375 13.56 -7.22 -14.79
CA GLY A 375 14.56 -8.19 -14.36
C GLY A 375 14.14 -9.65 -14.55
N ALA A 376 15.13 -10.54 -14.60
CA ALA A 376 14.92 -11.98 -14.80
C ALA A 376 14.12 -12.61 -13.65
N LEU A 377 14.37 -12.18 -12.40
CA LEU A 377 13.69 -12.71 -11.22
C LEU A 377 12.18 -12.43 -11.27
N PHE A 378 11.79 -11.17 -11.56
CA PHE A 378 10.36 -10.82 -11.72
C PHE A 378 9.71 -11.67 -12.80
N ASN A 379 10.34 -11.79 -13.97
CA ASN A 379 9.79 -12.54 -15.10
C ASN A 379 9.70 -14.06 -14.83
N SER A 380 10.47 -14.60 -13.88
CA SER A 380 10.42 -16.00 -13.46
C SER A 380 9.47 -16.26 -12.28
N THR A 381 9.01 -15.21 -11.59
CA THR A 381 8.04 -15.34 -10.49
C THR A 381 6.70 -15.87 -11.01
N PRO A 382 6.11 -16.89 -10.39
CA PRO A 382 4.85 -17.46 -10.84
C PRO A 382 3.76 -16.41 -11.04
N TYR A 383 3.11 -16.43 -12.20
CA TYR A 383 2.02 -15.51 -12.57
C TYR A 383 2.38 -14.01 -12.60
N SER A 384 3.64 -13.61 -12.47
CA SER A 384 4.07 -12.20 -12.60
C SER A 384 3.59 -11.55 -13.91
N LYS A 385 3.52 -12.34 -14.99
CA LYS A 385 3.01 -11.88 -16.29
C LYS A 385 1.55 -11.41 -16.21
N VAL A 386 0.69 -12.06 -15.43
CA VAL A 386 -0.72 -11.65 -15.24
C VAL A 386 -0.78 -10.24 -14.67
N PHE A 387 0.01 -9.98 -13.62
CA PHE A 387 0.09 -8.65 -13.02
C PHE A 387 0.68 -7.62 -13.99
N LYS A 388 1.77 -7.97 -14.69
CA LYS A 388 2.45 -7.08 -15.65
C LYS A 388 1.54 -6.68 -16.81
N ASP A 389 0.86 -7.64 -17.40
CA ASP A 389 -0.05 -7.40 -18.55
C ASP A 389 -1.24 -6.53 -18.14
N ASP A 390 -1.70 -6.64 -16.88
CA ASP A 390 -2.85 -5.89 -16.37
C ASP A 390 -2.51 -4.45 -15.96
N LEU A 391 -1.20 -4.15 -15.72
CA LEU A 391 -0.74 -2.81 -15.36
C LEU A 391 -1.10 -1.74 -16.40
N GLN A 392 -1.18 -2.08 -17.69
CA GLN A 392 -1.56 -1.13 -18.72
C GLN A 392 -2.99 -0.59 -18.59
N TYR A 393 -3.84 -1.28 -17.85
CA TYR A 393 -5.23 -0.93 -17.57
C TYR A 393 -5.45 -0.40 -16.15
N ALA A 394 -4.43 -0.45 -15.32
CA ALA A 394 -4.46 0.05 -13.97
C ALA A 394 -3.99 1.51 -13.90
N HIS A 395 -4.48 2.24 -12.92
CA HIS A 395 -4.06 3.61 -12.66
C HIS A 395 -3.96 3.85 -11.15
N VAL A 396 -3.33 4.95 -10.79
CA VAL A 396 -3.20 5.32 -9.39
C VAL A 396 -4.58 5.67 -8.82
N VAL A 397 -4.95 5.01 -7.73
CA VAL A 397 -6.20 5.30 -7.03
C VAL A 397 -6.25 6.78 -6.62
N TYR A 398 -7.47 7.34 -6.59
CA TYR A 398 -7.71 8.68 -6.10
C TYR A 398 -7.07 8.92 -4.73
N HIS A 399 -6.22 9.95 -4.64
CA HIS A 399 -5.45 10.27 -3.44
C HIS A 399 -5.65 11.73 -3.06
N THR A 400 -6.13 11.92 -1.84
CA THR A 400 -6.21 13.22 -1.16
C THR A 400 -6.08 12.98 0.34
N SER A 401 -5.98 14.06 1.12
CA SER A 401 -5.98 13.99 2.59
C SER A 401 -7.22 13.31 3.18
N PHE A 402 -8.32 13.23 2.44
CA PHE A 402 -9.59 12.65 2.85
C PHE A 402 -9.99 11.38 2.08
N SER A 403 -9.10 10.79 1.27
CA SER A 403 -9.39 9.54 0.52
C SER A 403 -9.86 8.42 1.42
N TRP A 404 -9.29 8.31 2.62
CA TRP A 404 -9.70 7.27 3.57
C TRP A 404 -11.15 7.44 4.01
N ARG A 405 -11.61 8.69 4.26
CA ARG A 405 -13.02 8.95 4.59
C ARG A 405 -13.96 8.58 3.45
N ILE A 406 -13.56 8.84 2.20
CA ILE A 406 -14.33 8.38 1.03
C ILE A 406 -14.40 6.85 0.98
N ASN A 407 -13.30 6.15 1.27
CA ASN A 407 -13.31 4.69 1.35
C ASN A 407 -14.29 4.16 2.42
N GLU A 408 -14.35 4.79 3.60
CA GLU A 408 -15.31 4.44 4.65
C GLU A 408 -16.76 4.65 4.19
N LEU A 409 -17.08 5.76 3.53
CA LEU A 409 -18.41 6.04 2.99
C LEU A 409 -18.81 5.00 1.92
N ILE A 410 -17.88 4.59 1.06
CA ILE A 410 -18.09 3.51 0.10
C ILE A 410 -18.38 2.19 0.83
N GLN A 411 -17.64 1.90 1.89
CA GLN A 411 -17.87 0.72 2.72
C GLN A 411 -19.26 0.75 3.36
N GLU A 412 -19.67 1.87 3.93
CA GLU A 412 -21.00 2.06 4.51
C GLU A 412 -22.10 1.81 3.47
N ALA A 413 -21.96 2.35 2.26
CA ALA A 413 -22.90 2.13 1.15
C ALA A 413 -23.01 0.65 0.76
N ILE A 414 -21.86 -0.04 0.59
CA ILE A 414 -21.83 -1.47 0.23
C ILE A 414 -22.43 -2.33 1.33
N VAL A 415 -22.05 -2.10 2.60
CA VAL A 415 -22.61 -2.84 3.74
C VAL A 415 -24.12 -2.64 3.81
N SER A 416 -24.62 -1.41 3.63
CA SER A 416 -26.05 -1.10 3.69
C SER A 416 -26.86 -1.87 2.64
N VAL A 417 -26.42 -1.89 1.38
CA VAL A 417 -27.14 -2.64 0.31
C VAL A 417 -27.07 -4.15 0.49
N MET A 418 -25.99 -4.66 1.08
CA MET A 418 -25.81 -6.11 1.27
C MET A 418 -26.58 -6.65 2.48
N THR A 419 -26.73 -5.86 3.54
CA THR A 419 -27.19 -6.37 4.85
C THR A 419 -28.47 -5.73 5.38
N THR A 420 -28.98 -4.68 4.71
CA THR A 420 -30.21 -3.99 5.10
C THR A 420 -31.19 -3.90 3.92
N ASN A 421 -32.32 -3.23 4.13
CA ASN A 421 -33.32 -2.99 3.07
C ASN A 421 -33.06 -1.70 2.26
N VAL A 422 -31.87 -1.10 2.38
CA VAL A 422 -31.48 0.08 1.59
C VAL A 422 -31.30 -0.33 0.13
N THR A 423 -31.98 0.38 -0.76
CA THR A 423 -31.81 0.12 -2.20
C THR A 423 -30.49 0.71 -2.73
N PRO A 424 -29.92 0.14 -3.81
CA PRO A 424 -28.72 0.71 -4.45
C PRO A 424 -28.83 2.19 -4.81
N ALA A 425 -30.00 2.64 -5.25
CA ALA A 425 -30.25 4.06 -5.55
C ALA A 425 -30.22 4.94 -4.28
N GLN A 426 -30.82 4.48 -3.18
CA GLN A 426 -30.76 5.21 -1.90
C GLN A 426 -29.33 5.26 -1.35
N ALA A 427 -28.61 4.14 -1.40
CA ALA A 427 -27.21 4.08 -0.98
C ALA A 427 -26.33 5.04 -1.80
N TYR A 428 -26.53 5.10 -3.13
CA TYR A 428 -25.84 6.05 -4.00
C TYR A 428 -26.11 7.49 -3.60
N GLN A 429 -27.38 7.88 -3.38
CA GLN A 429 -27.74 9.26 -3.00
C GLN A 429 -27.08 9.67 -1.67
N THR A 430 -27.06 8.75 -0.70
CA THR A 430 -26.39 8.99 0.58
C THR A 430 -24.87 9.12 0.38
N LEU A 431 -24.26 8.16 -0.31
CA LEU A 431 -22.82 8.17 -0.61
C LEU A 431 -22.41 9.47 -1.33
N LYS A 432 -23.15 9.89 -2.36
CA LYS A 432 -22.90 11.12 -3.11
C LYS A 432 -22.94 12.35 -2.21
N ARG A 433 -24.00 12.49 -1.42
CA ARG A 433 -24.19 13.63 -0.51
C ARG A 433 -23.06 13.73 0.51
N GLU A 434 -22.78 12.63 1.21
CA GLU A 434 -21.74 12.61 2.26
C GLU A 434 -20.34 12.83 1.66
N SER A 435 -20.03 12.20 0.52
CA SER A 435 -18.75 12.39 -0.16
C SER A 435 -18.59 13.82 -0.69
N GLN A 436 -19.67 14.47 -1.16
CA GLN A 436 -19.63 15.86 -1.59
C GLN A 436 -19.39 16.80 -0.40
N THR A 437 -19.97 16.50 0.76
CA THR A 437 -19.70 17.26 2.00
C THR A 437 -18.21 17.18 2.35
N VAL A 438 -17.63 15.97 2.37
CA VAL A 438 -16.20 15.76 2.61
C VAL A 438 -15.35 16.53 1.59
N LEU A 439 -15.71 16.49 0.31
CA LEU A 439 -15.00 17.22 -0.75
C LEU A 439 -15.03 18.72 -0.51
N ASN A 440 -16.20 19.29 -0.20
CA ASN A 440 -16.36 20.73 0.02
C ASN A 440 -15.62 21.24 1.27
N GLU A 441 -15.54 20.43 2.33
CA GLU A 441 -14.83 20.79 3.56
C GLU A 441 -13.30 20.79 3.41
N ASN A 442 -12.78 20.21 2.32
CA ASN A 442 -11.35 20.04 2.07
C ASN A 442 -10.86 20.73 0.79
N GLN A 443 -11.68 21.57 0.16
CA GLN A 443 -11.30 22.48 -0.92
C GLN A 443 -10.90 23.85 -0.34
#